data_66607668943c56bb486fb5800a34a87c
#
_entry.id   66607668943c56bb486fb5800a34a87c
#
_cell.length_a   1.000
_cell.length_b   1.000
_cell.length_c   1.000
_cell.angle_alpha   90.00
_cell.angle_beta   90.00
_cell.angle_gamma   90.00
#
_symmetry.space_group_name_H-M   'P 1'
#
loop_
_entity.id
_entity.type
_entity.pdbx_description
1 polymer ?
#
loop_
_entity_poly.entity_id
_entity_poly.type
_entity_poly.pdbx_seq_one_letter_code
_entity_poly.pdbx_strand_id
1 'polypeptide(L)'
;MVSDLLFMSSTTVRSATLRDAEKIFALIRLNADQLVPRSLGNIVENIERFFVAETAGEMSGCAGYQIHPEIGRAEAAAVEIVSVAVKSVFRRQGIGAELVRAVIEKVRRLGPKEIVVLTFAPEFFRTLGFSEIPKTAIMHKLYTGCINCTKHADPFTCPEIAMQLGGKQQ
;
A
#
# COMPACT_ATOMS: atom_id res chain seq x y z
N MET A 1 -37.81 -17.43 19.50
CA MET A 1 -37.27 -17.03 18.19
C MET A 1 -36.44 -15.79 18.44
N VAL A 2 -35.14 -15.99 18.56
CA VAL A 2 -34.17 -14.91 18.78
C VAL A 2 -33.67 -14.54 17.40
N SER A 3 -34.01 -13.34 16.93
CA SER A 3 -33.49 -12.78 15.68
C SER A 3 -32.01 -12.52 15.88
N ASP A 4 -31.15 -13.37 15.30
CA ASP A 4 -29.73 -13.05 15.04
C ASP A 4 -29.70 -11.91 14.03
N LEU A 5 -29.75 -10.68 14.53
CA LEU A 5 -29.26 -9.52 13.81
C LEU A 5 -27.75 -9.71 13.67
N LEU A 6 -27.33 -10.28 12.55
CA LEU A 6 -25.97 -10.17 12.05
C LEU A 6 -25.63 -8.68 11.99
N PHE A 7 -24.98 -8.18 13.02
CA PHE A 7 -24.32 -6.88 13.02
C PHE A 7 -23.20 -6.98 11.97
N MET A 8 -23.51 -6.65 10.72
CA MET A 8 -22.48 -6.42 9.73
C MET A 8 -21.66 -5.23 10.20
N SER A 9 -20.55 -5.53 10.84
CA SER A 9 -19.62 -4.52 11.33
C SER A 9 -19.14 -3.72 10.12
N SER A 10 -19.64 -2.50 9.98
CA SER A 10 -19.27 -1.63 8.86
C SER A 10 -17.78 -1.28 8.98
N THR A 11 -17.06 -1.48 7.90
CA THR A 11 -15.68 -1.00 7.76
C THR A 11 -15.70 0.40 7.19
N THR A 12 -14.91 1.30 7.73
CA THR A 12 -14.68 2.63 7.21
C THR A 12 -13.21 2.84 6.92
N VAL A 13 -12.88 3.49 5.79
CA VAL A 13 -11.53 3.85 5.42
C VAL A 13 -11.37 5.36 5.51
N ARG A 14 -10.33 5.83 6.16
CA ARG A 14 -10.02 7.25 6.33
C ARG A 14 -8.52 7.51 6.22
N SER A 15 -8.13 8.77 6.01
CA SER A 15 -6.75 9.20 6.17
C SER A 15 -6.27 8.96 7.59
N ALA A 16 -5.00 8.56 7.73
CA ALA A 16 -4.38 8.38 9.03
C ALA A 16 -4.08 9.73 9.69
N THR A 17 -3.97 9.70 11.01
CA THR A 17 -3.54 10.81 11.86
C THR A 17 -2.34 10.38 12.69
N LEU A 18 -1.66 11.31 13.35
CA LEU A 18 -0.54 10.98 14.25
C LEU A 18 -0.92 9.97 15.34
N ARG A 19 -2.19 9.93 15.75
CA ARG A 19 -2.69 8.95 16.74
C ARG A 19 -2.71 7.51 16.23
N ASP A 20 -2.63 7.32 14.90
CA ASP A 20 -2.63 6.00 14.28
C ASP A 20 -1.21 5.44 14.10
N ALA A 21 -0.17 6.27 14.23
CA ALA A 21 1.20 5.94 13.86
C ALA A 21 1.74 4.67 14.53
N GLU A 22 1.53 4.53 15.85
CA GLU A 22 1.99 3.36 16.61
C GLU A 22 1.23 2.08 16.19
N LYS A 23 -0.08 2.20 15.91
CA LYS A 23 -0.90 1.06 15.45
C LYS A 23 -0.50 0.63 14.04
N ILE A 24 -0.21 1.57 13.15
CA ILE A 24 0.33 1.30 11.80
C ILE A 24 1.68 0.60 11.93
N PHE A 25 2.58 1.11 12.76
CA PHE A 25 3.89 0.52 13.01
C PHE A 25 3.78 -0.94 13.51
N ALA A 26 2.92 -1.17 14.51
CA ALA A 26 2.70 -2.51 15.03
C ALA A 26 2.14 -3.46 13.96
N LEU A 27 1.20 -3.01 13.15
CA LEU A 27 0.59 -3.83 12.09
C LEU A 27 1.59 -4.18 10.99
N ILE A 28 2.44 -3.24 10.57
CA ILE A 28 3.52 -3.49 9.60
C ILE A 28 4.50 -4.53 10.15
N ARG A 29 4.90 -4.41 11.41
CA ARG A 29 5.79 -5.39 12.06
C ARG A 29 5.20 -6.80 12.14
N LEU A 30 3.90 -6.93 12.37
CA LEU A 30 3.21 -8.22 12.38
C LEU A 30 3.16 -8.89 10.99
N ASN A 31 3.42 -8.14 9.94
CA ASN A 31 3.44 -8.62 8.56
C ASN A 31 4.85 -8.48 7.93
N ALA A 32 5.91 -8.53 8.73
CA ALA A 32 7.30 -8.31 8.30
C ALA A 32 7.81 -9.37 7.31
N ASP A 33 7.16 -10.51 7.19
CA ASP A 33 7.41 -11.53 6.17
C ASP A 33 7.06 -11.03 4.75
N GLN A 34 6.04 -10.20 4.62
CA GLN A 34 5.52 -9.70 3.34
C GLN A 34 5.75 -8.20 3.11
N LEU A 35 6.08 -7.44 4.13
CA LEU A 35 6.24 -5.99 4.06
C LEU A 35 7.67 -5.55 4.35
N VAL A 36 8.09 -4.48 3.69
CA VAL A 36 9.34 -3.80 4.03
C VAL A 36 9.16 -3.10 5.40
N PRO A 37 10.07 -3.33 6.35
CA PRO A 37 10.03 -2.69 7.65
C PRO A 37 10.09 -1.16 7.53
N ARG A 38 9.36 -0.46 8.39
CA ARG A 38 9.41 0.99 8.53
C ARG A 38 9.67 1.35 9.98
N SER A 39 10.47 2.38 10.22
CA SER A 39 10.61 2.95 11.55
C SER A 39 9.35 3.75 11.93
N LEU A 40 9.09 3.89 13.22
CA LEU A 40 8.01 4.75 13.70
C LEU A 40 8.21 6.20 13.23
N GLY A 41 9.44 6.71 13.24
CA GLY A 41 9.77 8.04 12.73
C GLY A 41 9.38 8.21 11.26
N ASN A 42 9.70 7.24 10.40
CA ASN A 42 9.30 7.28 8.99
C ASN A 42 7.78 7.32 8.80
N ILE A 43 7.03 6.58 9.63
CA ILE A 43 5.57 6.60 9.59
C ILE A 43 5.03 7.96 10.01
N VAL A 44 5.56 8.54 11.09
CA VAL A 44 5.17 9.86 11.59
C VAL A 44 5.43 10.95 10.56
N GLU A 45 6.62 10.98 9.95
CA GLU A 45 6.98 11.94 8.90
C GLU A 45 6.10 11.87 7.65
N ASN A 46 5.57 10.68 7.35
CA ASN A 46 4.76 10.43 6.17
C ASN A 46 3.30 10.12 6.49
N ILE A 47 2.82 10.50 7.68
CA ILE A 47 1.50 10.08 8.17
C ILE A 47 0.33 10.45 7.22
N GLU A 48 0.42 11.58 6.55
CA GLU A 48 -0.58 12.05 5.57
C GLU A 48 -0.67 11.17 4.32
N ARG A 49 0.31 10.30 4.10
CA ARG A 49 0.35 9.34 2.99
C ARG A 49 -0.25 7.99 3.36
N PHE A 50 -0.71 7.82 4.61
CA PHE A 50 -1.33 6.59 5.09
C PHE A 50 -2.84 6.71 5.18
N PHE A 51 -3.49 5.59 4.96
CA PHE A 51 -4.91 5.35 5.19
C PHE A 51 -5.05 4.21 6.19
N VAL A 52 -6.08 4.27 6.99
CA VAL A 52 -6.44 3.22 7.94
C VAL A 52 -7.88 2.78 7.71
N ALA A 53 -8.12 1.50 7.90
CA ALA A 53 -9.46 0.92 7.95
C ALA A 53 -9.82 0.67 9.40
N GLU A 54 -11.06 1.00 9.77
CA GLU A 54 -11.64 0.75 11.08
C GLU A 54 -12.85 -0.17 10.93
N THR A 55 -12.86 -1.23 11.72
CA THR A 55 -13.95 -2.21 11.78
C THR A 55 -14.29 -2.45 13.23
N ALA A 56 -15.56 -2.34 13.61
CA ALA A 56 -16.02 -2.49 14.99
C ALA A 56 -15.26 -1.58 16.00
N GLY A 57 -14.88 -0.38 15.61
CA GLY A 57 -14.20 0.58 16.47
C GLY A 57 -12.71 0.35 16.67
N GLU A 58 -12.11 -0.63 15.97
CA GLU A 58 -10.66 -0.84 16.01
C GLU A 58 -10.03 -0.76 14.61
N MET A 59 -8.74 -0.39 14.55
CA MET A 59 -7.99 -0.39 13.31
C MET A 59 -7.80 -1.82 12.80
N SER A 60 -8.40 -2.12 11.65
CA SER A 60 -8.38 -3.43 10.99
C SER A 60 -7.31 -3.55 9.91
N GLY A 61 -6.85 -2.43 9.34
CA GLY A 61 -5.84 -2.43 8.29
C GLY A 61 -5.23 -1.06 8.04
N CYS A 62 -4.18 -1.04 7.25
CA CYS A 62 -3.55 0.18 6.74
C CYS A 62 -3.03 -0.01 5.30
N ALA A 63 -2.84 1.09 4.60
CA ALA A 63 -2.12 1.18 3.34
C ALA A 63 -1.53 2.59 3.20
N GLY A 64 -0.47 2.72 2.42
CA GLY A 64 0.13 4.02 2.16
C GLY A 64 0.65 4.14 0.74
N TYR A 65 1.26 5.28 0.42
CA TYR A 65 1.95 5.49 -0.84
C TYR A 65 3.26 6.24 -0.66
N GLN A 66 4.16 6.03 -1.60
CA GLN A 66 5.44 6.72 -1.67
C GLN A 66 5.62 7.31 -3.07
N ILE A 67 6.10 8.56 -3.13
CA ILE A 67 6.39 9.24 -4.39
C ILE A 67 7.85 8.98 -4.73
N HIS A 68 8.10 8.53 -5.96
CA HIS A 68 9.42 8.34 -6.52
C HIS A 68 9.63 9.39 -7.62
N PRO A 69 10.38 10.46 -7.34
CA PRO A 69 10.63 11.51 -8.32
C PRO A 69 11.56 11.00 -9.43
N GLU A 70 11.33 11.45 -10.65
CA GLU A 70 12.33 11.36 -11.71
C GLU A 70 13.14 12.66 -11.72
N ILE A 71 14.47 12.53 -11.77
CA ILE A 71 15.38 13.70 -11.71
C ILE A 71 15.12 14.63 -12.90
N GLY A 72 14.83 15.89 -12.58
CA GLY A 72 14.61 16.94 -13.59
C GLY A 72 13.23 16.93 -14.27
N ARG A 73 12.31 16.01 -13.89
CA ARG A 73 10.99 15.88 -14.53
C ARG A 73 9.92 15.55 -13.50
N ALA A 74 9.36 16.58 -12.85
CA ALA A 74 8.36 16.40 -11.81
C ALA A 74 7.11 15.64 -12.28
N GLU A 75 6.66 15.90 -13.52
CA GLU A 75 5.50 15.25 -14.14
C GLU A 75 5.73 13.75 -14.46
N ALA A 76 6.98 13.30 -14.44
CA ALA A 76 7.33 11.89 -14.65
C ALA A 76 7.43 11.08 -13.36
N ALA A 77 7.06 11.68 -12.21
CA ALA A 77 7.06 10.98 -10.93
C ALA A 77 6.14 9.76 -10.95
N ALA A 78 6.64 8.64 -10.43
CA ALA A 78 5.84 7.47 -10.16
C ALA A 78 5.37 7.46 -8.70
N VAL A 79 4.23 6.84 -8.44
CA VAL A 79 3.76 6.61 -7.08
C VAL A 79 3.63 5.13 -6.83
N GLU A 80 4.22 4.66 -5.75
CA GLU A 80 4.14 3.28 -5.30
C GLU A 80 3.14 3.15 -4.17
N ILE A 81 2.25 2.15 -4.26
CA ILE A 81 1.41 1.72 -3.13
C ILE A 81 2.26 0.84 -2.22
N VAL A 82 2.28 1.17 -0.93
CA VAL A 82 3.15 0.52 0.05
C VAL A 82 2.39 0.15 1.32
N SER A 83 2.96 -0.77 2.09
CA SER A 83 2.50 -1.09 3.44
C SER A 83 1.03 -1.50 3.54
N VAL A 84 0.53 -2.24 2.54
CA VAL A 84 -0.85 -2.77 2.57
C VAL A 84 -0.90 -3.93 3.53
N ALA A 85 -1.57 -3.74 4.67
CA ALA A 85 -1.70 -4.75 5.70
C ALA A 85 -3.12 -4.78 6.27
N VAL A 86 -3.63 -5.98 6.53
CA VAL A 86 -4.90 -6.23 7.21
C VAL A 86 -4.66 -7.21 8.34
N LYS A 87 -5.20 -6.92 9.54
CA LYS A 87 -5.14 -7.85 10.67
C LYS A 87 -5.72 -9.20 10.28
N SER A 88 -5.09 -10.27 10.71
CA SER A 88 -5.46 -11.65 10.32
C SER A 88 -6.94 -11.97 10.53
N VAL A 89 -7.51 -11.50 11.63
CA VAL A 89 -8.93 -11.71 11.99
C VAL A 89 -9.93 -10.99 11.07
N PHE A 90 -9.47 -9.99 10.31
CA PHE A 90 -10.30 -9.22 9.38
C PHE A 90 -9.97 -9.49 7.90
N ARG A 91 -9.09 -10.45 7.61
CA ARG A 91 -8.74 -10.80 6.23
C ARG A 91 -9.92 -11.41 5.49
N ARG A 92 -9.87 -11.34 4.14
CA ARG A 92 -10.90 -11.87 3.21
C ARG A 92 -12.29 -11.22 3.33
N GLN A 93 -12.35 -10.02 3.90
CA GLN A 93 -13.57 -9.20 4.02
C GLN A 93 -13.55 -7.97 3.09
N GLY A 94 -12.63 -7.92 2.12
CA GLY A 94 -12.53 -6.81 1.15
C GLY A 94 -11.75 -5.58 1.66
N ILE A 95 -11.33 -5.54 2.92
CA ILE A 95 -10.71 -4.36 3.56
C ILE A 95 -9.44 -3.92 2.84
N GLY A 96 -8.57 -4.86 2.43
CA GLY A 96 -7.37 -4.53 1.66
C GLY A 96 -7.70 -3.84 0.34
N ALA A 97 -8.75 -4.28 -0.35
CA ALA A 97 -9.19 -3.69 -1.60
C ALA A 97 -9.73 -2.26 -1.40
N GLU A 98 -10.49 -2.02 -0.34
CA GLU A 98 -11.00 -0.68 0.00
C GLU A 98 -9.86 0.28 0.33
N LEU A 99 -8.87 -0.16 1.12
CA LEU A 99 -7.66 0.61 1.42
C LEU A 99 -6.90 0.99 0.15
N VAL A 100 -6.62 0.02 -0.73
CA VAL A 100 -5.89 0.28 -1.98
C VAL A 100 -6.68 1.22 -2.89
N ARG A 101 -8.00 1.09 -3.00
CA ARG A 101 -8.85 2.01 -3.77
C ARG A 101 -8.79 3.43 -3.21
N ALA A 102 -8.82 3.61 -1.88
CA ALA A 102 -8.70 4.93 -1.25
C ALA A 102 -7.32 5.57 -1.56
N VAL A 103 -6.24 4.78 -1.50
CA VAL A 103 -4.91 5.24 -1.91
C VAL A 103 -4.89 5.64 -3.38
N ILE A 104 -5.42 4.81 -4.28
CA ILE A 104 -5.48 5.10 -5.73
C ILE A 104 -6.24 6.41 -6.00
N GLU A 105 -7.38 6.61 -5.35
CA GLU A 105 -8.17 7.83 -5.50
C GLU A 105 -7.38 9.07 -5.09
N LYS A 106 -6.70 9.01 -3.94
CA LYS A 106 -5.84 10.09 -3.46
C LYS A 106 -4.70 10.37 -4.44
N VAL A 107 -4.00 9.31 -4.86
CA VAL A 107 -2.82 9.39 -5.72
C VAL A 107 -3.17 9.94 -7.11
N ARG A 108 -4.31 9.55 -7.68
CA ARG A 108 -4.75 10.07 -8.99
C ARG A 108 -4.88 11.60 -9.02
N ARG A 109 -5.23 12.22 -7.88
CA ARG A 109 -5.31 13.69 -7.76
C ARG A 109 -3.94 14.37 -7.80
N LEU A 110 -2.86 13.63 -7.55
CA LEU A 110 -1.47 14.13 -7.68
C LEU A 110 -1.00 14.13 -9.13
N GLY A 111 -1.69 13.43 -10.04
CA GLY A 111 -1.33 13.32 -11.44
C GLY A 111 0.00 12.61 -11.74
N PRO A 112 0.31 11.46 -11.09
CA PRO A 112 1.55 10.74 -11.37
C PRO A 112 1.55 10.18 -12.79
N LYS A 113 2.73 9.99 -13.35
CA LYS A 113 2.91 9.28 -14.63
C LYS A 113 2.40 7.85 -14.54
N GLU A 114 2.67 7.20 -13.43
CA GLU A 114 2.29 5.80 -13.19
C GLU A 114 2.04 5.52 -11.71
N ILE A 115 1.19 4.53 -11.44
CA ILE A 115 0.94 3.98 -10.11
C ILE A 115 1.42 2.53 -10.14
N VAL A 116 2.36 2.21 -9.27
CA VAL A 116 3.02 0.90 -9.23
C VAL A 116 2.92 0.26 -7.85
N VAL A 117 3.21 -1.03 -7.80
CA VAL A 117 3.39 -1.79 -6.56
C VAL A 117 4.47 -2.84 -6.75
N LEU A 118 5.23 -3.12 -5.71
CA LEU A 118 6.04 -4.32 -5.56
C LEU A 118 5.37 -5.21 -4.51
N THR A 119 5.11 -6.47 -4.85
CA THR A 119 4.24 -7.32 -4.03
C THR A 119 4.60 -8.80 -4.10
N PHE A 120 4.36 -9.51 -2.99
CA PHE A 120 4.30 -10.97 -2.93
C PHE A 120 2.90 -11.53 -3.21
N ALA A 121 1.88 -10.66 -3.36
CA ALA A 121 0.48 -11.05 -3.59
C ALA A 121 -0.05 -10.52 -4.94
N PRO A 122 0.52 -10.90 -6.09
CA PRO A 122 0.15 -10.35 -7.39
C PRO A 122 -1.32 -10.61 -7.75
N GLU A 123 -1.87 -11.76 -7.36
CA GLU A 123 -3.28 -12.07 -7.64
C GLU A 123 -4.24 -11.07 -7.01
N PHE A 124 -3.96 -10.61 -5.79
CA PHE A 124 -4.75 -9.58 -5.13
C PHE A 124 -4.76 -8.28 -5.95
N PHE A 125 -3.60 -7.81 -6.39
CA PHE A 125 -3.50 -6.57 -7.18
C PHE A 125 -4.08 -6.72 -8.60
N ARG A 126 -4.03 -7.91 -9.22
CA ARG A 126 -4.73 -8.16 -10.50
C ARG A 126 -6.23 -7.91 -10.39
N THR A 127 -6.87 -8.28 -9.27
CA THR A 127 -8.29 -7.99 -9.04
C THR A 127 -8.60 -6.50 -8.97
N LEU A 128 -7.60 -5.66 -8.74
CA LEU A 128 -7.71 -4.20 -8.65
C LEU A 128 -7.27 -3.47 -9.93
N GLY A 129 -7.00 -4.21 -11.00
CA GLY A 129 -6.65 -3.65 -12.31
C GLY A 129 -5.16 -3.42 -12.53
N PHE A 130 -4.30 -4.01 -11.70
CA PHE A 130 -2.86 -4.01 -11.94
C PHE A 130 -2.46 -5.16 -12.85
N SER A 131 -1.46 -4.91 -13.69
CA SER A 131 -0.80 -5.90 -14.52
C SER A 131 0.69 -5.94 -14.24
N GLU A 132 1.29 -7.11 -14.40
CA GLU A 132 2.70 -7.34 -14.17
C GLU A 132 3.55 -6.59 -15.20
N ILE A 133 4.63 -5.98 -14.75
CA ILE A 133 5.62 -5.29 -15.55
C ILE A 133 7.03 -5.77 -15.19
N PRO A 134 8.00 -5.65 -16.10
CA PRO A 134 9.39 -5.95 -15.76
C PRO A 134 9.92 -4.92 -14.75
N LYS A 135 10.74 -5.35 -13.81
CA LYS A 135 11.36 -4.45 -12.81
C LYS A 135 12.18 -3.34 -13.45
N THR A 136 12.72 -3.55 -14.64
CA THR A 136 13.42 -2.54 -15.41
C THR A 136 12.56 -1.32 -15.79
N ALA A 137 11.24 -1.47 -15.80
CA ALA A 137 10.33 -0.35 -16.05
C ALA A 137 10.21 0.62 -14.86
N ILE A 138 10.65 0.22 -13.67
CA ILE A 138 10.59 1.02 -12.43
C ILE A 138 11.99 1.31 -11.87
N MET A 139 12.97 1.56 -12.72
CA MET A 139 14.37 1.79 -12.33
C MET A 139 14.53 2.92 -11.31
N HIS A 140 13.76 4.01 -11.46
CA HIS A 140 13.74 5.12 -10.50
C HIS A 140 13.41 4.65 -9.08
N LYS A 141 12.44 3.74 -8.90
CA LYS A 141 12.11 3.15 -7.61
C LYS A 141 13.22 2.22 -7.11
N LEU A 142 13.83 1.44 -7.98
CA LEU A 142 14.92 0.54 -7.61
C LEU A 142 16.12 1.31 -7.06
N TYR A 143 16.47 2.44 -7.67
CA TYR A 143 17.56 3.30 -7.20
C TYR A 143 17.24 4.07 -5.92
N THR A 144 16.00 4.51 -5.71
CA THR A 144 15.65 5.32 -4.56
C THR A 144 15.17 4.51 -3.35
N GLY A 145 14.55 3.36 -3.57
CA GLY A 145 13.92 2.57 -2.52
C GLY A 145 14.57 1.22 -2.28
N CYS A 146 14.84 0.47 -3.35
CA CYS A 146 15.31 -0.91 -3.21
C CYS A 146 16.81 -1.05 -2.93
N ILE A 147 17.64 -0.09 -3.35
CA ILE A 147 19.09 -0.16 -3.14
C ILE A 147 19.49 -0.22 -1.66
N ASN A 148 18.67 0.33 -0.78
CA ASN A 148 18.87 0.31 0.67
C ASN A 148 17.94 -0.70 1.39
N CYS A 149 17.36 -1.64 0.64
CA CYS A 149 16.46 -2.64 1.24
C CYS A 149 17.24 -3.60 2.14
N THR A 150 16.78 -3.76 3.38
CA THR A 150 17.41 -4.65 4.35
C THR A 150 16.99 -6.12 4.18
N LYS A 151 15.97 -6.41 3.38
CA LYS A 151 15.47 -7.76 3.13
C LYS A 151 16.17 -8.45 1.97
N HIS A 152 16.47 -7.72 0.92
CA HIS A 152 17.08 -8.24 -0.31
C HIS A 152 18.19 -7.30 -0.78
N ALA A 153 19.39 -7.82 -0.92
CA ALA A 153 20.57 -7.04 -1.33
C ALA A 153 20.52 -6.64 -2.81
N ASP A 154 19.84 -7.44 -3.63
CA ASP A 154 19.70 -7.17 -5.07
C ASP A 154 18.21 -7.09 -5.44
N PRO A 155 17.76 -5.93 -5.92
CA PRO A 155 16.36 -5.73 -6.30
C PRO A 155 15.91 -6.62 -7.47
N PHE A 156 16.82 -7.05 -8.35
CA PHE A 156 16.46 -7.90 -9.49
C PHE A 156 16.25 -9.36 -9.09
N THR A 157 16.91 -9.83 -8.04
CA THR A 157 16.71 -11.17 -7.48
C THR A 157 15.67 -11.21 -6.36
N CYS A 158 15.17 -10.06 -5.92
CA CYS A 158 14.07 -9.96 -4.98
C CYS A 158 12.82 -10.65 -5.56
N PRO A 159 12.14 -11.55 -4.81
CA PRO A 159 10.99 -12.31 -5.30
C PRO A 159 9.69 -11.50 -5.44
N GLU A 160 9.67 -10.24 -5.03
CA GLU A 160 8.50 -9.36 -5.26
C GLU A 160 8.24 -9.17 -6.76
N ILE A 161 6.97 -9.19 -7.12
CA ILE A 161 6.48 -8.92 -8.47
C ILE A 161 6.20 -7.42 -8.61
N ALA A 162 6.74 -6.82 -9.67
CA ALA A 162 6.42 -5.44 -10.03
C ALA A 162 5.13 -5.39 -10.84
N MET A 163 4.20 -4.52 -10.46
CA MET A 163 2.93 -4.35 -11.15
C MET A 163 2.60 -2.88 -11.32
N GLN A 164 1.86 -2.56 -12.37
CA GLN A 164 1.40 -1.22 -12.69
C GLN A 164 -0.11 -1.21 -12.85
N LEU A 165 -0.75 -0.18 -12.30
CA LEU A 165 -2.17 0.05 -12.51
C LEU A 165 -2.41 0.42 -13.97
N GLY A 166 -3.30 -0.30 -14.65
CA GLY A 166 -3.68 -0.03 -16.02
C GLY A 166 -4.16 1.41 -16.17
N GLY A 167 -3.63 2.13 -17.18
CA GLY A 167 -4.14 3.43 -17.57
C GLY A 167 -5.61 3.31 -17.95
N LYS A 168 -6.44 4.32 -17.66
CA LYS A 168 -7.74 4.43 -18.32
C LYS A 168 -7.45 4.45 -19.83
N GLN A 169 -7.96 3.47 -20.57
CA GLN A 169 -8.06 3.63 -22.01
C GLN A 169 -8.83 4.94 -22.23
N GLN A 170 -8.16 5.88 -22.88
CA GLN A 170 -8.77 7.13 -23.31
C GLN A 170 -9.82 6.84 -24.37
#